data_93cb6c2950c387d1c62a71cd5eae6e66
#
_entry.id   93cb6c2950c387d1c62a71cd5eae6e66
#
_cell.length_a   1.000
_cell.length_b   1.000
_cell.length_c   1.000
_cell.angle_alpha   90.00
_cell.angle_beta   90.00
_cell.angle_gamma   90.00
#
_symmetry.space_group_name_H-M   'P 1'
#
loop_
_entity.id
_entity.type
_entity.pdbx_description
1 polymer ?
#
loop_
_entity_poly.entity_id
_entity_poly.type
_entity_poly.pdbx_seq_one_letter_code
_entity_poly.pdbx_strand_id
1 'polypeptide(L)'
;IVRPVYWYQAPSVLKLMMDRLVCADGGNPDPTTTHGKTVPEAKSLELQGWGYPRHLAGRSYAVVVHGDAAGSETLRRSLSDWLSDMHLVQAGAASCIDRYIDQYGPYATSHDALDSDEALHEETRNAARALITHVLQRRGGLRMPDEELVEPRPK
;
A
#
# COMPACT_ATOMS: atom_id res chain seq x y z
N ILE A 1 1.86 -1.36 -3.79
CA ILE A 1 1.17 -0.25 -4.47
C ILE A 1 2.22 0.68 -5.04
N VAL A 2 2.19 0.91 -6.35
CA VAL A 2 3.04 1.89 -7.05
C VAL A 2 2.11 2.83 -7.80
N ARG A 3 2.09 4.12 -7.43
CA ARG A 3 1.13 5.06 -8.02
C ARG A 3 1.63 6.51 -8.03
N PRO A 4 1.21 7.30 -9.02
CA PRO A 4 1.41 8.74 -9.00
C PRO A 4 0.53 9.42 -7.95
N VAL A 5 0.94 10.63 -7.53
CA VAL A 5 0.16 11.53 -6.70
C VAL A 5 -0.56 12.56 -7.59
N TYR A 6 -1.79 12.90 -7.23
CA TYR A 6 -2.55 13.98 -7.85
C TYR A 6 -2.96 14.99 -6.78
N TRP A 7 -2.17 16.03 -6.57
CA TRP A 7 -2.47 17.07 -5.60
C TRP A 7 -2.96 16.52 -4.25
N TYR A 8 -2.06 15.88 -3.51
CA TYR A 8 -2.31 15.22 -2.22
C TYR A 8 -3.22 13.98 -2.26
N GLN A 9 -3.77 13.61 -3.41
CA GLN A 9 -4.79 12.55 -3.51
C GLN A 9 -4.32 11.33 -4.28
N ALA A 10 -4.92 10.21 -3.92
CA ALA A 10 -4.79 8.97 -4.68
C ALA A 10 -5.57 9.07 -6.00
N PRO A 11 -5.09 8.42 -7.08
CA PRO A 11 -5.90 8.26 -8.29
C PRO A 11 -7.26 7.61 -7.97
N SER A 12 -8.31 8.05 -8.66
CA SER A 12 -9.67 7.55 -8.43
C SER A 12 -9.81 6.02 -8.52
N VAL A 13 -9.06 5.41 -9.43
CA VAL A 13 -9.04 3.94 -9.57
C VAL A 13 -8.43 3.27 -8.32
N LEU A 14 -7.37 3.86 -7.73
CA LEU A 14 -6.80 3.36 -6.49
C LEU A 14 -7.79 3.50 -5.34
N LYS A 15 -8.46 4.64 -5.22
CA LYS A 15 -9.49 4.86 -4.18
C LYS A 15 -10.62 3.84 -4.29
N LEU A 16 -11.10 3.59 -5.51
CA LEU A 16 -12.14 2.58 -5.74
C LEU A 16 -11.67 1.17 -5.34
N MET A 17 -10.41 0.83 -5.60
CA MET A 17 -9.83 -0.44 -5.16
C MET A 17 -9.77 -0.52 -3.63
N MET A 18 -9.35 0.55 -2.95
CA MET A 18 -9.29 0.62 -1.49
C MET A 18 -10.68 0.38 -0.88
N ASP A 19 -11.71 1.06 -1.39
CA ASP A 19 -13.07 0.92 -0.89
C ASP A 19 -13.58 -0.53 -1.02
N ARG A 20 -13.26 -1.19 -2.13
CA ARG A 20 -13.62 -2.61 -2.33
C ARG A 20 -12.85 -3.55 -1.41
N LEU A 21 -11.57 -3.28 -1.17
CA LEU A 21 -10.75 -4.10 -0.28
C LEU A 21 -11.21 -3.98 1.18
N VAL A 22 -11.60 -2.78 1.62
CA VAL A 22 -12.20 -2.59 2.95
C VAL A 22 -13.46 -3.43 3.11
N CYS A 23 -14.34 -3.42 2.11
CA CYS A 23 -15.55 -4.25 2.15
C CYS A 23 -15.23 -5.75 2.18
N ALA A 24 -14.21 -6.19 1.44
CA ALA A 24 -13.80 -7.60 1.42
C ALA A 24 -13.14 -8.05 2.73
N ASP A 25 -12.45 -7.15 3.40
CA ASP A 25 -11.77 -7.44 4.69
C ASP A 25 -12.72 -7.30 5.88
N GLY A 26 -13.71 -6.44 5.76
CA GLY A 26 -14.45 -5.88 6.91
C GLY A 26 -15.76 -6.54 7.24
N GLY A 27 -16.18 -7.64 6.67
CA GLY A 27 -17.50 -8.07 7.10
C GLY A 27 -18.15 -9.22 6.36
N ASN A 28 -17.50 -9.79 5.40
CA ASN A 28 -18.07 -10.90 4.66
C ASN A 28 -17.15 -12.13 4.77
N PRO A 29 -17.57 -13.23 5.43
CA PRO A 29 -16.80 -14.47 5.51
C PRO A 29 -16.49 -15.07 4.12
N ASP A 30 -17.30 -14.73 3.14
CA ASP A 30 -17.04 -15.03 1.74
C ASP A 30 -16.94 -13.71 0.96
N PRO A 31 -15.72 -13.26 0.59
CA PRO A 31 -15.54 -12.00 -0.13
C PRO A 31 -16.13 -12.02 -1.54
N THR A 32 -16.57 -13.18 -2.03
CA THR A 32 -17.13 -13.31 -3.37
C THR A 32 -18.65 -13.10 -3.42
N THR A 33 -19.31 -13.26 -2.28
CA THR A 33 -20.77 -13.13 -2.20
C THR A 33 -21.21 -12.53 -0.87
N THR A 34 -22.42 -11.99 -0.84
CA THR A 34 -23.12 -11.63 0.40
C THR A 34 -23.79 -12.85 1.05
N HIS A 35 -23.73 -14.02 0.43
CA HIS A 35 -24.51 -15.20 0.79
C HIS A 35 -26.01 -14.92 0.95
N GLY A 36 -26.51 -13.97 0.20
CA GLY A 36 -27.93 -13.58 0.27
C GLY A 36 -28.36 -12.91 1.57
N LYS A 37 -27.42 -12.56 2.46
CA LYS A 37 -27.76 -11.86 3.70
C LYS A 37 -28.35 -10.50 3.41
N THR A 38 -29.47 -10.23 4.04
CA THR A 38 -30.05 -8.88 4.07
C THR A 38 -29.31 -7.99 5.07
N VAL A 39 -29.46 -6.68 4.94
CA VAL A 39 -28.87 -5.71 5.88
C VAL A 39 -29.27 -5.98 7.35
N PRO A 40 -30.54 -6.31 7.66
CA PRO A 40 -30.92 -6.67 9.04
C PRO A 40 -30.21 -7.91 9.58
N GLU A 41 -30.00 -8.93 8.75
CA GLU A 41 -29.29 -10.15 9.14
C GLU A 41 -27.80 -9.88 9.42
N ALA A 42 -27.14 -9.10 8.56
CA ALA A 42 -25.76 -8.70 8.76
C ALA A 42 -25.61 -7.90 10.07
N LYS A 43 -26.51 -6.95 10.32
CA LYS A 43 -26.54 -6.19 11.58
C LYS A 43 -26.77 -7.07 12.81
N SER A 44 -27.65 -8.04 12.70
CA SER A 44 -27.91 -8.98 13.82
C SER A 44 -26.66 -9.80 14.17
N LEU A 45 -25.92 -10.28 13.16
CA LEU A 45 -24.67 -11.00 13.36
C LEU A 45 -23.60 -10.13 14.01
N GLU A 46 -23.48 -8.88 13.57
CA GLU A 46 -22.55 -7.91 14.14
C GLU A 46 -22.84 -7.68 15.65
N LEU A 47 -24.10 -7.47 15.99
CA LEU A 47 -24.54 -7.26 17.38
C LEU A 47 -24.31 -8.50 18.26
N GLN A 48 -24.27 -9.69 17.68
CA GLN A 48 -23.93 -10.94 18.37
C GLN A 48 -22.41 -11.14 18.58
N GLY A 49 -21.61 -10.14 18.20
CA GLY A 49 -20.15 -10.23 18.35
C GLY A 49 -19.48 -11.07 17.27
N TRP A 50 -20.05 -11.11 16.09
CA TRP A 50 -19.44 -11.77 14.96
C TRP A 50 -18.07 -11.15 14.62
N GLY A 51 -17.02 -11.96 14.77
CA GLY A 51 -15.68 -11.56 14.41
C GLY A 51 -15.53 -11.51 12.88
N TYR A 52 -15.38 -10.32 12.33
CA TYR A 52 -15.15 -10.13 10.92
C TYR A 52 -13.86 -10.83 10.48
N PRO A 53 -13.90 -11.72 9.48
CA PRO A 53 -12.68 -12.34 8.97
C PRO A 53 -11.80 -11.28 8.30
N ARG A 54 -10.57 -11.18 8.75
CA ARG A 54 -9.59 -10.24 8.23
C ARG A 54 -8.73 -10.92 7.17
N HIS A 55 -9.27 -11.03 5.96
CA HIS A 55 -8.64 -11.78 4.86
C HIS A 55 -7.28 -11.23 4.42
N LEU A 56 -7.02 -9.95 4.65
CA LEU A 56 -5.77 -9.30 4.29
C LEU A 56 -4.76 -9.25 5.44
N ALA A 57 -5.19 -9.55 6.66
CA ALA A 57 -4.33 -9.49 7.84
C ALA A 57 -3.07 -10.35 7.67
N GLY A 58 -1.93 -9.79 8.06
CA GLY A 58 -0.63 -10.45 7.98
C GLY A 58 -0.02 -10.52 6.58
N ARG A 59 -0.67 -10.01 5.54
CA ARG A 59 -0.03 -9.88 4.21
C ARG A 59 0.99 -8.76 4.22
N SER A 60 2.07 -8.94 3.47
CA SER A 60 3.12 -7.93 3.35
C SER A 60 2.77 -6.85 2.35
N TYR A 61 3.20 -5.61 2.62
CA TYR A 61 3.00 -4.53 1.68
C TYR A 61 4.25 -3.67 1.45
N ALA A 62 4.27 -3.02 0.31
CA ALA A 62 5.18 -1.94 -0.05
C ALA A 62 4.38 -0.82 -0.73
N VAL A 63 4.82 0.42 -0.55
CA VAL A 63 4.18 1.61 -1.14
C VAL A 63 5.24 2.47 -1.81
N VAL A 64 5.06 2.76 -3.09
CA VAL A 64 5.88 3.71 -3.83
C VAL A 64 4.95 4.77 -4.40
N VAL A 65 5.15 6.01 -4.00
CA VAL A 65 4.41 7.18 -4.50
C VAL A 65 5.39 8.11 -5.18
N HIS A 66 5.05 8.54 -6.37
CA HIS A 66 5.85 9.50 -7.13
C HIS A 66 4.96 10.51 -7.86
N GLY A 67 5.51 11.61 -8.28
CA GLY A 67 4.82 12.59 -9.10
C GLY A 67 5.45 13.97 -9.02
N ASP A 68 5.05 14.82 -9.93
CA ASP A 68 5.42 16.23 -10.04
C ASP A 68 4.46 17.15 -9.28
N ALA A 69 3.49 16.61 -8.59
CA ALA A 69 2.53 17.34 -7.78
C ALA A 69 2.83 17.23 -6.29
N ALA A 70 2.42 18.25 -5.53
CA ALA A 70 2.56 18.24 -4.08
C ALA A 70 1.77 17.11 -3.43
N GLY A 71 2.27 16.58 -2.31
CA GLY A 71 1.54 15.63 -1.47
C GLY A 71 1.97 14.18 -1.59
N SER A 72 3.11 13.88 -2.22
CA SER A 72 3.63 12.49 -2.31
C SER A 72 3.83 11.86 -0.94
N GLU A 73 4.44 12.57 0.00
CA GLU A 73 4.63 12.10 1.38
C GLU A 73 3.30 11.89 2.09
N THR A 74 2.36 12.83 1.96
CA THR A 74 1.03 12.74 2.58
C THR A 74 0.28 11.51 2.07
N LEU A 75 0.30 11.29 0.77
CA LEU A 75 -0.34 10.12 0.17
C LEU A 75 0.32 8.82 0.61
N ARG A 76 1.67 8.76 0.64
CA ARG A 76 2.39 7.58 1.13
C ARG A 76 2.00 7.25 2.56
N ARG A 77 1.98 8.24 3.46
CA ARG A 77 1.55 8.05 4.86
C ARG A 77 0.12 7.54 4.93
N SER A 78 -0.81 8.19 4.25
CA SER A 78 -2.22 7.79 4.23
C SER A 78 -2.43 6.35 3.72
N LEU A 79 -1.69 5.94 2.70
CA LEU A 79 -1.73 4.56 2.20
C LEU A 79 -1.12 3.57 3.20
N SER A 80 -0.02 3.94 3.85
CA SER A 80 0.62 3.08 4.85
C SER A 80 -0.26 2.90 6.08
N ASP A 81 -0.88 3.97 6.57
CA ASP A 81 -1.79 3.94 7.71
C ASP A 81 -3.00 3.06 7.39
N TRP A 82 -3.62 3.26 6.22
CA TRP A 82 -4.74 2.44 5.78
C TRP A 82 -4.38 0.94 5.70
N LEU A 83 -3.22 0.60 5.12
CA LEU A 83 -2.78 -0.79 5.03
C LEU A 83 -2.49 -1.38 6.43
N SER A 84 -1.94 -0.58 7.33
CA SER A 84 -1.69 -0.98 8.72
C SER A 84 -2.99 -1.20 9.48
N ASP A 85 -3.99 -0.33 9.30
CA ASP A 85 -5.32 -0.47 9.91
C ASP A 85 -6.03 -1.75 9.43
N MET A 86 -5.76 -2.16 8.19
CA MET A 86 -6.20 -3.45 7.66
C MET A 86 -5.31 -4.63 8.09
N HIS A 87 -4.41 -4.40 9.05
CA HIS A 87 -3.48 -5.40 9.60
C HIS A 87 -2.51 -6.04 8.59
N LEU A 88 -2.19 -5.34 7.52
CA LEU A 88 -1.06 -5.74 6.69
C LEU A 88 0.26 -5.34 7.37
N VAL A 89 1.34 -5.97 6.98
CA VAL A 89 2.66 -5.78 7.56
C VAL A 89 3.59 -5.12 6.54
N GLN A 90 4.18 -3.99 6.93
CA GLN A 90 5.18 -3.31 6.10
C GLN A 90 6.42 -4.18 5.90
N ALA A 91 6.93 -4.23 4.69
CA ALA A 91 8.08 -5.06 4.34
C ALA A 91 9.43 -4.37 4.60
N GLY A 92 9.57 -3.75 5.78
CA GLY A 92 10.77 -3.00 6.19
C GLY A 92 10.76 -1.53 5.72
N ALA A 93 11.69 -0.73 6.23
CA ALA A 93 11.74 0.71 5.98
C ALA A 93 11.91 1.07 4.49
N ALA A 94 12.71 0.30 3.75
CA ALA A 94 12.94 0.52 2.32
C ALA A 94 11.72 0.24 1.43
N SER A 95 10.65 -0.32 1.98
CA SER A 95 9.45 -0.68 1.21
C SER A 95 8.46 0.47 1.02
N CYS A 96 8.63 1.58 1.71
CA CYS A 96 7.74 2.74 1.63
C CYS A 96 8.52 3.98 1.19
N ILE A 97 8.29 4.39 -0.05
CA ILE A 97 9.02 5.47 -0.72
C ILE A 97 8.04 6.53 -1.18
N ASP A 98 8.43 7.80 -1.02
CA ASP A 98 7.79 8.94 -1.64
C ASP A 98 8.85 9.78 -2.37
N ARG A 99 8.60 10.11 -3.62
CA ARG A 99 9.49 10.94 -4.43
C ARG A 99 8.71 12.02 -5.17
N TYR A 100 9.15 13.24 -4.95
CA TYR A 100 8.81 14.34 -5.83
C TYR A 100 9.72 14.25 -7.06
N ILE A 101 9.13 14.15 -8.22
CA ILE A 101 9.84 14.12 -9.50
C ILE A 101 9.63 15.48 -10.12
N ASP A 102 10.66 16.32 -10.10
CA ASP A 102 10.58 17.64 -10.70
C ASP A 102 10.37 17.56 -12.21
N GLN A 103 9.77 18.59 -12.78
CA GLN A 103 9.54 18.66 -14.21
C GLN A 103 10.86 19.05 -14.90
N TYR A 104 11.62 18.06 -15.35
CA TYR A 104 12.97 18.23 -15.91
C TYR A 104 13.00 18.89 -17.31
N GLY A 105 11.88 19.39 -17.80
CA GLY A 105 11.79 20.05 -19.10
C GLY A 105 10.36 20.16 -19.62
N PRO A 106 10.18 20.40 -20.92
CA PRO A 106 8.87 20.38 -21.53
C PRO A 106 8.16 19.04 -21.29
N TYR A 107 6.88 19.07 -21.00
CA TYR A 107 6.07 17.87 -20.72
C TYR A 107 6.26 16.74 -21.76
N ALA A 108 6.46 17.12 -23.02
CA ALA A 108 6.67 16.18 -24.12
C ALA A 108 7.95 15.33 -23.99
N THR A 109 8.94 15.78 -23.22
CA THR A 109 10.24 15.10 -23.05
C THR A 109 10.55 14.75 -21.59
N SER A 110 9.65 15.04 -20.65
CA SER A 110 9.87 14.77 -19.22
C SER A 110 9.96 13.27 -18.91
N HIS A 111 9.34 12.42 -19.73
CA HIS A 111 9.43 10.97 -19.59
C HIS A 111 10.85 10.44 -19.85
N ASP A 112 11.58 11.01 -20.80
CA ASP A 112 12.96 10.59 -21.08
C ASP A 112 13.89 10.84 -19.88
N ALA A 113 13.67 11.95 -19.17
CA ALA A 113 14.42 12.27 -17.95
C ALA A 113 14.07 11.32 -16.81
N LEU A 114 12.79 10.98 -16.64
CA LEU A 114 12.33 10.00 -15.66
C LEU A 114 12.88 8.61 -15.94
N ASP A 115 12.86 8.18 -17.20
CA ASP A 115 13.37 6.88 -17.63
C ASP A 115 14.88 6.75 -17.44
N SER A 116 15.60 7.87 -17.38
CA SER A 116 17.05 7.93 -17.13
C SER A 116 17.41 8.17 -15.64
N ASP A 117 16.42 8.34 -14.74
CA ASP A 117 16.68 8.51 -13.31
C ASP A 117 16.99 7.17 -12.61
N GLU A 118 18.27 6.78 -12.69
CA GLU A 118 18.75 5.53 -12.08
C GLU A 118 18.57 5.49 -10.58
N ALA A 119 18.57 6.64 -9.89
CA ALA A 119 18.37 6.67 -8.44
C ALA A 119 16.94 6.28 -8.07
N LEU A 120 15.95 6.78 -8.79
CA LEU A 120 14.55 6.42 -8.60
C LEU A 120 14.31 4.95 -8.94
N HIS A 121 14.91 4.47 -10.03
CA HIS A 121 14.81 3.08 -10.44
C HIS A 121 15.42 2.14 -9.40
N GLU A 122 16.57 2.48 -8.83
CA GLU A 122 17.22 1.66 -7.82
C GLU A 122 16.42 1.63 -6.50
N GLU A 123 15.88 2.75 -6.06
CA GLU A 123 15.00 2.80 -4.89
C GLU A 123 13.73 1.95 -5.08
N THR A 124 13.12 2.01 -6.26
CA THR A 124 11.95 1.20 -6.59
C THR A 124 12.29 -0.29 -6.61
N ARG A 125 13.44 -0.65 -7.19
CA ARG A 125 13.97 -2.03 -7.16
C ARG A 125 14.22 -2.49 -5.73
N ASN A 126 14.75 -1.63 -4.86
CA ASN A 126 15.00 -1.95 -3.46
C ASN A 126 13.69 -2.18 -2.69
N ALA A 127 12.65 -1.37 -2.93
CA ALA A 127 11.34 -1.62 -2.35
C ALA A 127 10.75 -2.97 -2.79
N ALA A 128 10.92 -3.32 -4.06
CA ALA A 128 10.48 -4.63 -4.57
C ALA A 128 11.26 -5.79 -3.95
N ARG A 129 12.60 -5.66 -3.83
CA ARG A 129 13.45 -6.67 -3.17
C ARG A 129 13.07 -6.85 -1.71
N ALA A 130 12.85 -5.75 -0.98
CA ALA A 130 12.41 -5.80 0.41
C ALA A 130 11.08 -6.57 0.54
N LEU A 131 10.11 -6.26 -0.31
CA LEU A 131 8.82 -6.95 -0.32
C LEU A 131 8.97 -8.44 -0.60
N ILE A 132 9.75 -8.83 -1.61
CA ILE A 132 9.98 -10.24 -1.97
C ILE A 132 10.65 -10.96 -0.81
N THR A 133 11.71 -10.41 -0.25
CA THR A 133 12.45 -10.99 0.87
C THR A 133 11.52 -11.21 2.06
N HIS A 134 10.76 -10.18 2.45
CA HIS A 134 9.83 -10.26 3.56
C HIS A 134 8.75 -11.34 3.34
N VAL A 135 8.19 -11.43 2.13
CA VAL A 135 7.20 -12.48 1.81
C VAL A 135 7.80 -13.88 1.90
N LEU A 136 9.01 -14.08 1.37
CA LEU A 136 9.69 -15.38 1.41
C LEU A 136 10.03 -15.80 2.85
N GLN A 137 10.51 -14.88 3.67
CA GLN A 137 10.81 -15.14 5.07
C GLN A 137 9.56 -15.50 5.86
N ARG A 138 8.46 -14.79 5.67
CA ARG A 138 7.18 -15.12 6.31
C ARG A 138 6.63 -16.49 5.87
N ARG A 139 6.76 -16.82 4.59
CA ARG A 139 6.35 -18.14 4.08
C ARG A 139 7.24 -19.28 4.59
N GLY A 140 8.52 -19.01 4.83
CA GLY A 140 9.48 -19.94 5.42
C GLY A 140 9.34 -20.13 6.93
N GLY A 141 8.37 -19.45 7.59
CA GLY A 141 8.20 -19.51 9.04
C GLY A 141 9.26 -18.74 9.83
N LEU A 142 10.12 -17.99 9.16
CA LEU A 142 11.11 -17.13 9.80
C LEU A 142 10.39 -15.90 10.39
N ARG A 143 10.38 -15.84 11.73
CA ARG A 143 10.00 -14.62 12.43
C ARG A 143 11.10 -13.59 12.19
N MET A 144 10.77 -12.51 11.47
CA MET A 144 11.71 -11.39 11.35
C MET A 144 12.01 -10.85 12.74
N PRO A 145 13.30 -10.64 13.11
CA PRO A 145 13.59 -9.73 14.19
C PRO A 145 12.97 -8.37 13.85
N ASP A 146 12.54 -7.63 14.87
CA ASP A 146 12.19 -6.22 14.67
C ASP A 146 13.42 -5.55 14.06
N GLU A 147 13.41 -5.38 12.74
CA GLU A 147 14.53 -4.76 12.05
C GLU A 147 14.67 -3.34 12.60
N GLU A 148 15.85 -3.04 13.12
CA GLU A 148 16.27 -1.66 13.34
C GLU A 148 15.95 -0.89 12.05
N LEU A 149 15.08 0.11 12.19
CA LEU A 149 14.71 0.99 11.10
C LEU A 149 15.98 1.63 10.54
N VAL A 150 16.47 1.09 9.44
CA VAL A 150 17.48 1.80 8.64
C VAL A 150 16.77 3.05 8.12
N GLU A 151 17.11 4.19 8.70
CA GLU A 151 16.50 5.46 8.34
C GLU A 151 16.57 5.65 6.83
N PRO A 152 15.47 6.08 6.20
CA PRO A 152 15.51 6.47 4.80
C PRO A 152 16.54 7.61 4.66
N ARG A 153 17.29 7.60 3.56
CA ARG A 153 18.28 8.66 3.28
C ARG A 153 17.68 10.03 3.58
N PRO A 154 18.41 10.90 4.29
CA PRO A 154 17.95 12.27 4.48
C PRO A 154 17.72 12.92 3.11
N LYS A 155 16.63 13.69 3.02
CA LYS A 155 16.26 14.45 1.81
C LYS A 155 17.30 15.54 1.54
#